data_0de1057c18d90bde8bbc86f9a5fefcf3
#
_entry.id   0de1057c18d90bde8bbc86f9a5fefcf3
#
_cell.length_a   1.000
_cell.length_b   1.000
_cell.length_c   1.000
_cell.angle_alpha   90.00
_cell.angle_beta   90.00
_cell.angle_gamma   90.00
#
_symmetry.space_group_name_H-M   'P 1'
#
loop_
_entity.id
_entity.type
_entity.pdbx_description
1 polymer ?
#
loop_
_entity_poly.entity_id
_entity_poly.type
_entity_poly.pdbx_seq_one_letter_code
_entity_poly.pdbx_strand_id
1 'polypeptide(L)'
;RVVARHCHLDGHGIPTAVPIQLANGSLVAVKGGMSWTLLPFIEGGMLDTDDNSLKSLGENLARLHQIPAADCFPDDYRMGWSLFEEMFVIADETNTWSDFLITLKKESESLQNQIPESLPQGILHGDVFPDNVIGDGAVAAILDLEEAFIGPCAFDLMMAFVGFGWNEEGPIN
;
A
#
# COMPACT_ATOMS: atom_id res chain seq x y z
N ARG A 1 6.61 4.59 12.47
CA ARG A 1 5.70 3.51 12.02
C ARG A 1 6.24 2.83 10.76
N VAL A 2 6.51 3.54 9.66
CA VAL A 2 6.97 2.97 8.37
C VAL A 2 8.22 2.08 8.55
N VAL A 3 9.24 2.55 9.26
CA VAL A 3 10.45 1.75 9.57
C VAL A 3 10.11 0.41 10.25
N ALA A 4 9.16 0.42 11.19
CA ALA A 4 8.73 -0.81 11.87
C ALA A 4 8.02 -1.78 10.90
N ARG A 5 7.28 -1.27 9.93
CA ARG A 5 6.64 -2.08 8.87
C ARG A 5 7.69 -2.78 8.01
N HIS A 6 8.72 -2.06 7.52
CA HIS A 6 9.83 -2.67 6.78
C HIS A 6 10.52 -3.78 7.58
N CYS A 7 10.85 -3.52 8.85
CA CYS A 7 11.47 -4.54 9.71
C CYS A 7 10.56 -5.75 9.94
N HIS A 8 9.25 -5.54 10.09
CA HIS A 8 8.29 -6.62 10.27
C HIS A 8 8.18 -7.50 9.03
N LEU A 9 8.05 -6.88 7.86
CA LEU A 9 7.97 -7.59 6.58
C LEU A 9 9.24 -8.42 6.30
N ASP A 10 10.42 -7.80 6.47
CA ASP A 10 11.72 -8.48 6.29
C ASP A 10 11.86 -9.67 7.22
N GLY A 11 11.48 -9.51 8.51
CA GLY A 11 11.48 -10.59 9.49
C GLY A 11 10.60 -11.79 9.10
N HIS A 12 9.63 -11.60 8.19
CA HIS A 12 8.78 -12.65 7.63
C HIS A 12 9.16 -13.04 6.19
N GLY A 13 10.31 -12.54 5.71
CA GLY A 13 10.87 -12.89 4.40
C GLY A 13 10.14 -12.25 3.21
N ILE A 14 9.45 -11.13 3.42
CA ILE A 14 8.95 -10.29 2.32
C ILE A 14 10.08 -9.37 1.87
N PRO A 15 10.46 -9.36 0.59
CA PRO A 15 11.54 -8.52 0.11
C PRO A 15 11.14 -7.04 0.20
N THR A 16 11.91 -6.25 0.94
CA THR A 16 11.69 -4.82 1.13
C THR A 16 13.00 -4.11 1.46
N ALA A 17 13.03 -2.77 1.33
CA ALA A 17 14.19 -1.96 1.68
C ALA A 17 14.28 -1.74 3.20
N VAL A 18 14.98 -2.63 3.91
CA VAL A 18 15.18 -2.51 5.37
C VAL A 18 16.09 -1.33 5.68
N PRO A 19 15.71 -0.43 6.60
CA PRO A 19 16.55 0.69 6.98
C PRO A 19 17.92 0.29 7.50
N ILE A 20 18.95 0.99 7.04
CA ILE A 20 20.33 0.79 7.48
C ILE A 20 20.50 1.35 8.89
N GLN A 21 21.06 0.54 9.77
CA GLN A 21 21.35 0.96 11.13
C GLN A 21 22.47 2.03 11.18
N LEU A 22 22.17 3.12 11.85
CA LEU A 22 23.12 4.21 12.07
C LEU A 22 24.18 3.84 13.11
N ALA A 23 25.27 4.60 13.21
CA ALA A 23 26.37 4.34 14.14
C ALA A 23 25.95 4.32 15.63
N ASN A 24 24.85 4.98 15.97
CA ASN A 24 24.28 4.98 17.33
C ASN A 24 23.28 3.83 17.58
N GLY A 25 23.13 2.91 16.63
CA GLY A 25 22.19 1.79 16.73
C GLY A 25 20.75 2.13 16.35
N SER A 26 20.39 3.39 16.02
CA SER A 26 19.07 3.79 15.59
C SER A 26 18.86 3.53 14.09
N LEU A 27 17.61 3.29 13.69
CA LEU A 27 17.20 3.24 12.28
C LEU A 27 16.67 4.60 11.78
N VAL A 28 16.56 5.58 12.68
CA VAL A 28 16.03 6.91 12.39
C VAL A 28 16.93 7.98 13.00
N ALA A 29 17.31 8.98 12.23
CA ALA A 29 17.92 10.22 12.69
C ALA A 29 16.90 11.34 12.74
N VAL A 30 16.97 12.23 13.74
CA VAL A 30 16.16 13.43 13.81
C VAL A 30 17.07 14.65 13.64
N LYS A 31 16.79 15.49 12.63
CA LYS A 31 17.52 16.71 12.36
C LYS A 31 16.59 17.81 11.89
N GLY A 32 16.61 18.97 12.55
CA GLY A 32 15.76 20.09 12.20
C GLY A 32 14.25 19.81 12.36
N GLY A 33 13.86 18.96 13.33
CA GLY A 33 12.48 18.55 13.54
C GLY A 33 11.95 17.50 12.54
N MET A 34 12.78 17.07 11.59
CA MET A 34 12.43 16.06 10.60
C MET A 34 13.10 14.72 10.93
N SER A 35 12.39 13.64 10.64
CA SER A 35 12.91 12.26 10.74
C SER A 35 13.52 11.84 9.42
N TRP A 36 14.69 11.23 9.48
CA TRP A 36 15.47 10.76 8.34
C TRP A 36 15.76 9.27 8.50
N THR A 37 15.59 8.52 7.44
CA THR A 37 15.91 7.09 7.39
C THR A 37 16.82 6.85 6.18
N LEU A 38 17.86 6.04 6.36
CA LEU A 38 18.74 5.62 5.29
C LEU A 38 18.30 4.25 4.80
N LEU A 39 17.90 4.15 3.54
CA LEU A 39 17.54 2.88 2.91
C LEU A 39 18.66 2.39 2.00
N PRO A 40 18.85 1.07 1.84
CA PRO A 40 19.73 0.54 0.82
C PRO A 40 19.17 0.88 -0.57
N PHE A 41 20.06 1.11 -1.52
CA PHE A 41 19.67 1.14 -2.92
C PHE A 41 19.40 -0.30 -3.39
N ILE A 42 18.23 -0.55 -3.95
CA ILE A 42 17.86 -1.83 -4.53
C ILE A 42 18.11 -1.74 -6.05
N GLU A 43 18.94 -2.63 -6.56
CA GLU A 43 19.19 -2.73 -8.00
C GLU A 43 17.98 -3.28 -8.73
N GLY A 44 17.67 -2.71 -9.90
CA GLY A 44 16.55 -3.06 -10.74
C GLY A 44 15.77 -1.83 -11.20
N GLY A 45 14.78 -2.06 -12.04
CA GLY A 45 13.79 -1.08 -12.48
C GLY A 45 12.44 -1.30 -11.80
N MET A 46 11.44 -0.52 -12.18
CA MET A 46 10.04 -0.86 -11.91
C MET A 46 9.73 -2.23 -12.49
N LEU A 47 9.00 -3.04 -11.74
CA LEU A 47 8.64 -4.39 -12.17
C LEU A 47 7.82 -4.33 -13.48
N ASP A 48 8.22 -5.15 -14.47
CA ASP A 48 7.53 -5.23 -15.75
C ASP A 48 6.16 -5.94 -15.61
N THR A 49 5.38 -5.92 -16.69
CA THR A 49 4.04 -6.52 -16.77
C THR A 49 4.02 -7.86 -17.51
N ASP A 50 5.19 -8.49 -17.69
CA ASP A 50 5.28 -9.85 -18.24
C ASP A 50 4.77 -10.92 -17.25
N ASP A 51 4.45 -12.11 -17.77
CA ASP A 51 3.87 -13.21 -16.99
C ASP A 51 4.70 -13.61 -15.76
N ASN A 52 6.04 -13.58 -15.85
CA ASN A 52 6.91 -13.95 -14.74
C ASN A 52 6.88 -12.88 -13.64
N SER A 53 6.96 -11.62 -14.04
CA SER A 53 6.87 -10.46 -13.16
C SER A 53 5.54 -10.44 -12.40
N LEU A 54 4.42 -10.56 -13.10
CA LEU A 54 3.08 -10.58 -12.50
C LEU A 54 2.87 -11.80 -11.59
N LYS A 55 3.37 -12.97 -11.99
CA LYS A 55 3.34 -14.15 -11.13
C LYS A 55 4.15 -13.94 -9.85
N SER A 56 5.36 -13.40 -9.97
CA SER A 56 6.21 -13.10 -8.80
C SER A 56 5.56 -12.06 -7.88
N LEU A 57 4.91 -11.04 -8.44
CA LEU A 57 4.14 -10.06 -7.66
C LEU A 57 3.00 -10.74 -6.88
N GLY A 58 2.18 -11.55 -7.56
CA GLY A 58 1.08 -12.28 -6.94
C GLY A 58 1.54 -13.22 -5.82
N GLU A 59 2.66 -13.93 -6.00
CA GLU A 59 3.25 -14.78 -4.96
C GLU A 59 3.70 -13.96 -3.72
N ASN A 60 4.31 -12.79 -3.93
CA ASN A 60 4.74 -11.94 -2.83
C ASN A 60 3.55 -11.28 -2.11
N LEU A 61 2.53 -10.83 -2.82
CA LEU A 61 1.29 -10.33 -2.20
C LEU A 61 0.58 -11.43 -1.40
N ALA A 62 0.46 -12.64 -1.94
CA ALA A 62 -0.13 -13.77 -1.24
C ALA A 62 0.63 -14.12 0.06
N ARG A 63 1.96 -13.98 0.08
CA ARG A 63 2.78 -14.15 1.29
C ARG A 63 2.58 -13.00 2.26
N LEU A 64 2.55 -11.75 1.78
CA LEU A 64 2.30 -10.55 2.58
C LEU A 64 0.97 -10.67 3.33
N HIS A 65 -0.09 -11.06 2.64
CA HIS A 65 -1.43 -11.20 3.23
C HIS A 65 -1.53 -12.31 4.30
N GLN A 66 -0.55 -13.22 4.38
CA GLN A 66 -0.56 -14.34 5.33
C GLN A 66 0.30 -14.10 6.58
N ILE A 67 1.14 -13.05 6.60
CA ILE A 67 1.94 -12.76 7.79
C ILE A 67 1.08 -12.22 8.94
N PRO A 68 1.45 -12.53 10.20
CA PRO A 68 0.71 -12.02 11.35
C PRO A 68 0.67 -10.50 11.40
N ALA A 69 -0.48 -9.96 11.76
CA ALA A 69 -0.64 -8.53 12.00
C ALA A 69 0.28 -8.05 13.15
N ALA A 70 0.70 -6.79 13.09
CA ALA A 70 1.49 -6.13 14.11
C ALA A 70 0.99 -4.70 14.34
N ASP A 71 1.22 -4.15 15.54
CA ASP A 71 0.73 -2.82 15.98
C ASP A 71 1.19 -1.64 15.10
N CYS A 72 2.17 -1.86 14.21
CA CYS A 72 2.63 -0.83 13.30
C CYS A 72 1.72 -0.65 12.07
N PHE A 73 0.77 -1.57 11.82
CA PHE A 73 -0.22 -1.47 10.76
C PHE A 73 -1.56 -1.01 11.35
N PRO A 74 -2.17 0.07 10.84
CA PRO A 74 -3.51 0.47 11.26
C PRO A 74 -4.57 -0.47 10.70
N ASP A 75 -5.73 -0.50 11.33
CA ASP A 75 -6.93 -1.25 10.90
C ASP A 75 -7.78 -0.48 9.88
N ASP A 76 -7.35 0.73 9.52
CA ASP A 76 -8.07 1.61 8.60
C ASP A 76 -7.13 2.16 7.53
N TYR A 77 -7.61 2.18 6.30
CA TYR A 77 -6.89 2.78 5.18
C TYR A 77 -6.95 4.31 5.28
N ARG A 78 -5.79 4.94 5.34
CA ARG A 78 -5.67 6.40 5.50
C ARG A 78 -6.45 7.20 4.45
N MET A 79 -6.56 6.69 3.23
CA MET A 79 -7.28 7.30 2.11
C MET A 79 -8.67 6.67 1.91
N GLY A 80 -9.21 6.01 2.94
CA GLY A 80 -10.45 5.25 2.91
C GLY A 80 -11.68 5.99 3.45
N TRP A 81 -12.62 5.20 3.97
CA TRP A 81 -13.94 5.68 4.37
C TRP A 81 -13.90 6.77 5.43
N SER A 82 -13.03 6.66 6.43
CA SER A 82 -12.88 7.65 7.50
C SER A 82 -12.50 9.03 6.96
N LEU A 83 -11.61 9.09 5.97
CA LEU A 83 -11.25 10.34 5.30
C LEU A 83 -12.45 10.93 4.53
N PHE A 84 -13.22 10.08 3.85
CA PHE A 84 -14.39 10.54 3.11
C PHE A 84 -15.46 11.12 4.05
N GLU A 85 -15.72 10.46 5.18
CA GLU A 85 -16.64 10.96 6.20
C GLU A 85 -16.19 12.32 6.77
N GLU A 86 -14.90 12.47 7.06
CA GLU A 86 -14.33 13.76 7.50
C GLU A 86 -14.52 14.84 6.44
N MET A 87 -14.26 14.54 5.17
CA MET A 87 -14.48 15.47 4.05
C MET A 87 -15.96 15.91 3.95
N PHE A 88 -16.90 14.97 4.15
CA PHE A 88 -18.34 15.30 4.12
C PHE A 88 -18.76 16.18 5.28
N VAL A 89 -18.24 15.93 6.49
CA VAL A 89 -18.49 16.80 7.65
C VAL A 89 -17.97 18.22 7.41
N ILE A 90 -16.74 18.35 6.89
CA ILE A 90 -16.17 19.66 6.54
C ILE A 90 -17.01 20.37 5.47
N ALA A 91 -17.47 19.64 4.45
CA ALA A 91 -18.31 20.23 3.40
C ALA A 91 -19.66 20.73 3.93
N ASP A 92 -20.26 20.00 4.89
CA ASP A 92 -21.49 20.44 5.58
C ASP A 92 -21.24 21.71 6.42
N GLU A 93 -20.20 21.72 7.26
CA GLU A 93 -19.89 22.82 8.17
C GLU A 93 -19.51 24.12 7.42
N THR A 94 -18.84 23.99 6.29
CA THR A 94 -18.35 25.12 5.48
C THR A 94 -19.26 25.47 4.30
N ASN A 95 -20.31 24.69 4.07
CA ASN A 95 -21.21 24.80 2.91
C ASN A 95 -20.43 24.82 1.57
N THR A 96 -19.46 23.90 1.43
CA THR A 96 -18.57 23.81 0.26
C THR A 96 -18.78 22.52 -0.55
N TRP A 97 -19.99 22.01 -0.64
CA TRP A 97 -20.32 20.87 -1.48
C TRP A 97 -20.03 21.15 -2.95
N SER A 98 -19.30 20.21 -3.59
CA SER A 98 -19.09 20.19 -5.04
C SER A 98 -19.77 18.96 -5.64
N ASP A 99 -19.99 18.95 -6.96
CA ASP A 99 -20.53 17.80 -7.68
C ASP A 99 -19.70 16.54 -7.45
N PHE A 100 -18.36 16.69 -7.33
CA PHE A 100 -17.45 15.61 -6.99
C PHE A 100 -17.77 15.02 -5.61
N LEU A 101 -17.88 15.83 -4.56
CA LEU A 101 -18.16 15.36 -3.20
C LEU A 101 -19.55 14.73 -3.08
N ILE A 102 -20.55 15.26 -3.80
CA ILE A 102 -21.88 14.68 -3.86
C ILE A 102 -21.83 13.28 -4.50
N THR A 103 -21.10 13.15 -5.62
CA THR A 103 -20.91 11.87 -6.28
C THR A 103 -20.13 10.89 -5.41
N LEU A 104 -19.03 11.33 -4.81
CA LEU A 104 -18.21 10.51 -3.91
C LEU A 104 -19.04 9.97 -2.74
N LYS A 105 -19.87 10.82 -2.11
CA LYS A 105 -20.73 10.38 -1.00
C LYS A 105 -21.71 9.31 -1.44
N LYS A 106 -22.42 9.54 -2.54
CA LYS A 106 -23.37 8.58 -3.09
C LYS A 106 -22.74 7.23 -3.42
N GLU A 107 -21.58 7.25 -4.09
CA GLU A 107 -20.91 6.02 -4.49
C GLU A 107 -20.30 5.30 -3.28
N SER A 108 -19.70 6.01 -2.33
CA SER A 108 -19.16 5.40 -1.11
C SER A 108 -20.24 4.75 -0.25
N GLU A 109 -21.38 5.39 -0.03
CA GLU A 109 -22.52 4.81 0.68
C GLU A 109 -23.06 3.54 -0.02
N SER A 110 -23.10 3.54 -1.35
CA SER A 110 -23.50 2.38 -2.14
C SER A 110 -22.51 1.23 -2.02
N LEU A 111 -21.20 1.51 -2.13
CA LEU A 111 -20.14 0.51 -2.15
C LEU A 111 -19.90 -0.13 -0.77
N GLN A 112 -19.92 0.66 0.31
CA GLN A 112 -19.79 0.13 1.68
C GLN A 112 -20.76 -1.00 1.97
N ASN A 113 -22.01 -0.89 1.50
CA ASN A 113 -23.05 -1.90 1.69
C ASN A 113 -22.86 -3.15 0.79
N GLN A 114 -21.98 -3.11 -0.20
CA GLN A 114 -21.75 -4.20 -1.14
C GLN A 114 -20.47 -5.00 -0.84
N ILE A 115 -19.57 -4.49 -0.01
CA ILE A 115 -18.34 -5.20 0.36
C ILE A 115 -18.67 -6.26 1.42
N PRO A 116 -18.48 -7.57 1.13
CA PRO A 116 -18.77 -8.62 2.09
C PRO A 116 -17.80 -8.56 3.29
N GLU A 117 -18.35 -8.61 4.51
CA GLU A 117 -17.53 -8.70 5.74
C GLU A 117 -16.70 -10.00 5.83
N SER A 118 -17.09 -11.03 5.06
CA SER A 118 -16.41 -12.33 5.05
C SER A 118 -15.17 -12.39 4.17
N LEU A 119 -14.74 -11.28 3.56
CA LEU A 119 -13.50 -11.26 2.78
C LEU A 119 -12.28 -11.60 3.64
N PRO A 120 -11.32 -12.41 3.12
CA PRO A 120 -10.06 -12.66 3.80
C PRO A 120 -9.35 -11.34 4.17
N GLN A 121 -8.90 -11.25 5.41
CA GLN A 121 -8.19 -10.09 5.95
C GLN A 121 -6.69 -10.40 6.08
N GLY A 122 -5.85 -9.40 5.86
CA GLY A 122 -4.40 -9.52 5.99
C GLY A 122 -3.72 -8.17 6.07
N ILE A 123 -2.40 -8.18 6.19
CA ILE A 123 -1.59 -6.97 5.99
C ILE A 123 -1.59 -6.67 4.50
N LEU A 124 -1.99 -5.46 4.15
CA LEU A 124 -2.01 -4.95 2.78
C LEU A 124 -0.88 -3.96 2.57
N HIS A 125 -0.39 -3.89 1.35
CA HIS A 125 0.48 -2.78 0.92
C HIS A 125 -0.29 -1.47 0.83
N GLY A 126 -1.49 -1.51 0.26
CA GLY A 126 -2.39 -0.37 0.13
C GLY A 126 -2.12 0.54 -1.09
N ASP A 127 -0.97 0.35 -1.77
CA ASP A 127 -0.56 1.17 -2.93
C ASP A 127 0.32 0.36 -3.89
N VAL A 128 -0.22 -0.76 -4.41
CA VAL A 128 0.51 -1.71 -5.28
C VAL A 128 0.56 -1.19 -6.72
N PHE A 129 1.50 -0.26 -6.96
CA PHE A 129 1.77 0.30 -8.29
C PHE A 129 3.19 -0.06 -8.75
N PRO A 130 3.49 0.01 -10.07
CA PRO A 130 4.80 -0.36 -10.61
C PRO A 130 5.98 0.39 -10.00
N ASP A 131 5.83 1.66 -9.64
CA ASP A 131 6.85 2.49 -9.00
C ASP A 131 7.18 2.07 -7.55
N ASN A 132 6.30 1.31 -6.93
CA ASN A 132 6.47 0.75 -5.59
C ASN A 132 7.02 -0.69 -5.60
N VAL A 133 7.30 -1.27 -6.78
CA VAL A 133 7.80 -2.64 -6.89
C VAL A 133 9.03 -2.69 -7.79
N ILE A 134 10.17 -3.01 -7.22
CA ILE A 134 11.44 -3.14 -7.94
C ILE A 134 11.67 -4.60 -8.33
N GLY A 135 12.08 -4.82 -9.58
CA GLY A 135 12.39 -6.16 -10.06
C GLY A 135 12.90 -6.22 -11.50
N ASP A 136 13.24 -7.45 -11.92
CA ASP A 136 13.59 -7.82 -13.30
C ASP A 136 13.13 -9.27 -13.49
N GLY A 137 11.95 -9.46 -14.08
CA GLY A 137 11.28 -10.77 -14.20
C GLY A 137 10.85 -11.41 -12.87
N ALA A 138 11.24 -10.83 -11.74
CA ALA A 138 10.82 -11.21 -10.40
C ALA A 138 10.94 -10.03 -9.44
N VAL A 139 10.12 -10.01 -8.38
CA VAL A 139 10.16 -8.98 -7.33
C VAL A 139 11.46 -9.05 -6.55
N ALA A 140 12.24 -7.98 -6.60
CA ALA A 140 13.44 -7.78 -5.79
C ALA A 140 13.14 -7.03 -4.48
N ALA A 141 12.22 -6.07 -4.52
CA ALA A 141 11.72 -5.39 -3.32
C ALA A 141 10.35 -4.76 -3.55
N ILE A 142 9.56 -4.73 -2.48
CA ILE A 142 8.33 -3.94 -2.34
C ILE A 142 8.69 -2.72 -1.48
N LEU A 143 8.43 -1.53 -1.99
CA LEU A 143 8.81 -0.25 -1.41
C LEU A 143 7.56 0.50 -0.92
N ASP A 144 7.79 1.62 -0.24
CA ASP A 144 6.76 2.59 0.16
C ASP A 144 5.57 1.99 0.93
N LEU A 145 5.85 1.58 2.15
CA LEU A 145 4.84 1.01 3.06
C LEU A 145 4.04 2.10 3.84
N GLU A 146 3.98 3.33 3.33
CA GLU A 146 3.27 4.41 4.05
C GLU A 146 1.76 4.16 4.12
N GLU A 147 1.19 3.56 3.09
CA GLU A 147 -0.23 3.24 3.00
C GLU A 147 -0.59 1.86 3.55
N ALA A 148 0.40 1.07 3.99
CA ALA A 148 0.16 -0.30 4.45
C ALA A 148 -0.74 -0.33 5.70
N PHE A 149 -1.75 -1.21 5.67
CA PHE A 149 -2.79 -1.34 6.69
C PHE A 149 -3.30 -2.79 6.80
N ILE A 150 -4.19 -3.07 7.75
CA ILE A 150 -4.90 -4.35 7.86
C ILE A 150 -6.28 -4.20 7.23
N GLY A 151 -6.58 -5.06 6.24
CA GLY A 151 -7.84 -4.95 5.52
C GLY A 151 -8.13 -6.14 4.61
N PRO A 152 -9.19 -6.05 3.78
CA PRO A 152 -9.56 -7.11 2.85
C PRO A 152 -8.49 -7.32 1.79
N CYS A 153 -7.94 -8.54 1.67
CA CYS A 153 -6.89 -8.87 0.70
C CYS A 153 -7.25 -8.56 -0.76
N ALA A 154 -8.53 -8.52 -1.07
CA ALA A 154 -9.04 -8.12 -2.37
C ALA A 154 -8.65 -6.67 -2.75
N PHE A 155 -8.37 -5.80 -1.76
CA PHE A 155 -7.97 -4.42 -2.02
C PHE A 155 -6.64 -4.35 -2.77
N ASP A 156 -5.60 -5.03 -2.28
CA ASP A 156 -4.29 -5.07 -2.96
C ASP A 156 -4.38 -5.71 -4.36
N LEU A 157 -5.22 -6.72 -4.53
CA LEU A 157 -5.44 -7.31 -5.86
C LEU A 157 -6.06 -6.30 -6.83
N MET A 158 -7.00 -5.48 -6.37
CA MET A 158 -7.59 -4.43 -7.19
C MET A 158 -6.61 -3.31 -7.48
N MET A 159 -5.78 -2.91 -6.50
CA MET A 159 -4.71 -1.92 -6.69
C MET A 159 -3.67 -2.42 -7.70
N ALA A 160 -3.23 -3.68 -7.56
CA ALA A 160 -2.32 -4.30 -8.53
C ALA A 160 -2.94 -4.38 -9.94
N PHE A 161 -4.23 -4.74 -10.04
CA PHE A 161 -4.93 -4.77 -11.33
C PHE A 161 -4.99 -3.38 -11.97
N VAL A 162 -5.24 -2.32 -11.20
CA VAL A 162 -5.22 -0.95 -11.70
C VAL A 162 -3.80 -0.52 -12.09
N GLY A 163 -2.78 -0.83 -11.26
CA GLY A 163 -1.40 -0.40 -11.48
C GLY A 163 -0.69 -1.17 -12.60
N PHE A 164 -0.88 -2.48 -12.70
CA PHE A 164 -0.19 -3.36 -13.64
C PHE A 164 -1.08 -3.84 -14.80
N GLY A 165 -2.39 -3.59 -14.77
CA GLY A 165 -3.34 -4.07 -15.78
C GLY A 165 -3.35 -3.27 -17.08
N TRP A 166 -2.43 -2.31 -17.24
CA TRP A 166 -2.36 -1.43 -18.42
C TRP A 166 -0.92 -1.32 -18.91
N ASN A 167 -0.76 -1.26 -20.21
CA ASN A 167 0.49 -0.90 -20.87
C ASN A 167 0.23 0.19 -21.93
N GLU A 168 1.24 0.59 -22.70
CA GLU A 168 1.11 1.62 -23.74
C GLU A 168 0.07 1.29 -24.82
N GLU A 169 -0.28 0.01 -25.00
CA GLU A 169 -1.24 -0.48 -25.98
C GLU A 169 -2.67 -0.58 -25.41
N GLY A 170 -2.85 -0.44 -24.10
CA GLY A 170 -4.14 -0.51 -23.41
C GLY A 170 -4.17 -1.59 -22.31
N PRO A 171 -5.37 -2.08 -21.94
CA PRO A 171 -5.49 -3.09 -20.88
C PRO A 171 -4.81 -4.40 -21.28
N ILE A 172 -4.09 -5.00 -20.32
CA ILE A 172 -3.47 -6.32 -20.47
C ILE A 172 -4.58 -7.37 -20.35
N ASN A 173 -4.65 -8.31 -21.29
CA ASN A 173 -5.67 -9.37 -21.33
C ASN A 173 -5.22 -10.61 -20.56
#